data_c1884583fb323d0910c32af1b500f49c
#
_entry.id   c1884583fb323d0910c32af1b500f49c
#
_cell.length_a   1.000
_cell.length_b   1.000
_cell.length_c   1.000
_cell.angle_alpha   90.00
_cell.angle_beta   90.00
_cell.angle_gamma   90.00
#
_symmetry.space_group_name_H-M   'P 1'
#
loop_
_entity.id
_entity.type
_entity.pdbx_description
1 polymer ?
#
loop_
_entity_poly.entity_id
_entity_poly.type
_entity_poly.pdbx_seq_one_letter_code
_entity_poly.pdbx_strand_id
1 'polypeptide(L)'
;MKEMSDLICGKAAVGGNYNSTRDSTPISNTMCEMYVMQLYLQKAALEEMGIYHFDSWAANFGEVTTALELTVEGSGFRFKSRFNKFTNLPELMNIFREVADVQTADMLDLDVPALRGGKPIIVESEPDWYVKQVMENFVARAERIRGGGVDPSEDNFLKITHEARLLGTDARLIDKDAPNNPDGKLNKVAENVWREYEKGNADGHIGCQLIFSDIGTPGPDKDFTIYDYLKETLIQYGIPSDEIAFIHDAKTDAQRDALFKEMRTGKKKVLIGSTDKCGTGVNVQTHLVAMHHVDCPWKPSSVGHFLRTVHTCYPFLFSAPAFALV
;
A
#
# COMPACT_ATOMS: atom_id res chain seq x y z
N MET A 1 2.18 14.02 7.74
CA MET A 1 2.01 13.22 6.51
C MET A 1 0.55 12.95 6.17
N LYS A 2 -0.34 12.74 7.14
CA LYS A 2 -1.78 12.53 6.86
C LYS A 2 -2.43 13.75 6.24
N GLU A 3 -2.15 14.96 6.74
CA GLU A 3 -2.70 16.21 6.21
C GLU A 3 -2.27 16.54 4.77
N MET A 4 -1.09 16.08 4.35
CA MET A 4 -0.58 16.29 2.99
C MET A 4 -1.07 15.26 1.98
N SER A 5 -1.23 14.01 2.40
CA SER A 5 -1.86 12.98 1.59
C SER A 5 -3.29 13.39 1.21
N ASP A 6 -3.98 14.07 2.13
CA ASP A 6 -5.34 14.54 1.92
C ASP A 6 -5.40 15.81 1.03
N LEU A 7 -4.34 16.64 1.02
CA LEU A 7 -4.28 17.89 0.25
C LEU A 7 -3.86 17.70 -1.22
N ILE A 8 -3.09 16.66 -1.56
CA ILE A 8 -2.45 16.52 -2.88
C ILE A 8 -2.98 15.32 -3.65
N CYS A 9 -3.95 14.63 -3.12
CA CYS A 9 -4.58 13.50 -3.76
C CYS A 9 -5.71 13.93 -4.71
N GLY A 10 -5.48 14.94 -5.53
CA GLY A 10 -6.33 15.37 -6.62
C GLY A 10 -5.65 15.15 -7.97
N LYS A 11 -6.44 15.05 -9.03
CA LYS A 11 -5.93 15.03 -10.39
C LYS A 11 -5.32 16.39 -10.70
N ALA A 12 -4.01 16.52 -10.74
CA ALA A 12 -3.37 17.71 -11.26
C ALA A 12 -3.51 17.69 -12.79
N ALA A 13 -4.30 18.60 -13.36
CA ALA A 13 -4.33 18.86 -14.78
C ALA A 13 -3.50 20.12 -15.04
N VAL A 14 -2.40 20.00 -15.74
CA VAL A 14 -1.57 21.14 -16.14
C VAL A 14 -2.11 21.69 -17.44
N GLY A 15 -2.64 22.92 -17.40
CA GLY A 15 -3.15 23.65 -18.57
C GLY A 15 -2.07 24.52 -19.20
N GLY A 16 -1.66 24.16 -20.41
CA GLY A 16 -0.85 24.95 -21.31
C GLY A 16 -0.86 24.29 -22.68
N ASN A 17 -0.64 25.05 -23.74
CA ASN A 17 -0.84 24.63 -25.15
C ASN A 17 0.06 23.46 -25.64
N TYR A 18 0.68 22.70 -24.74
CA TYR A 18 1.48 21.51 -25.00
C TYR A 18 1.14 20.42 -23.99
N ASN A 19 0.55 19.33 -24.47
CA ASN A 19 0.35 18.04 -23.79
C ASN A 19 0.06 18.15 -22.28
N SER A 20 -1.20 18.29 -21.91
CA SER A 20 -1.62 18.22 -20.51
C SER A 20 -1.22 16.88 -19.90
N THR A 21 -0.27 16.88 -18.99
CA THR A 21 0.03 15.72 -18.17
C THR A 21 -0.97 15.66 -17.02
N ARG A 22 -1.64 14.52 -16.88
CA ARG A 22 -2.49 14.23 -15.71
C ARG A 22 -1.71 13.35 -14.77
N ASP A 23 -1.45 13.85 -13.57
CA ASP A 23 -0.88 13.07 -12.49
C ASP A 23 -1.89 12.99 -11.34
N SER A 24 -2.16 11.79 -10.89
CA SER A 24 -3.08 11.54 -9.77
C SER A 24 -2.41 11.67 -8.40
N THR A 25 -1.08 11.67 -8.34
CA THR A 25 -0.34 11.70 -7.07
C THR A 25 1.05 12.32 -7.26
N PRO A 26 1.10 13.65 -7.46
CA PRO A 26 2.36 14.35 -7.76
C PRO A 26 3.40 14.25 -6.64
N ILE A 27 2.99 14.02 -5.40
CA ILE A 27 3.87 13.81 -4.25
C ILE A 27 3.51 12.48 -3.62
N SER A 28 4.31 11.45 -3.90
CA SER A 28 4.03 10.09 -3.45
C SER A 28 4.97 9.60 -2.34
N ASN A 29 6.19 10.09 -2.31
CA ASN A 29 7.27 9.56 -1.47
C ASN A 29 7.96 10.63 -0.62
N THR A 30 8.35 11.75 -1.22
CA THR A 30 9.07 12.83 -0.52
C THR A 30 8.53 14.20 -0.89
N MET A 31 8.72 15.18 0.01
CA MET A 31 8.38 16.58 -0.26
C MET A 31 9.21 17.19 -1.41
N CYS A 32 10.40 16.64 -1.66
CA CYS A 32 11.26 17.09 -2.75
C CYS A 32 10.61 16.90 -4.13
N GLU A 33 9.63 15.98 -4.25
CA GLU A 33 8.89 15.79 -5.49
C GLU A 33 8.12 17.04 -5.90
N MET A 34 7.59 17.81 -4.92
CA MET A 34 6.95 19.09 -5.20
C MET A 34 7.91 20.11 -5.81
N TYR A 35 9.13 20.21 -5.27
CA TYR A 35 10.17 21.06 -5.85
C TYR A 35 10.51 20.62 -7.29
N VAL A 36 10.68 19.33 -7.51
CA VAL A 36 11.00 18.78 -8.85
C VAL A 36 9.88 19.11 -9.84
N MET A 37 8.61 18.98 -9.44
CA MET A 37 7.48 19.37 -10.30
C MET A 37 7.50 20.85 -10.63
N GLN A 38 7.67 21.73 -9.62
CA GLN A 38 7.78 23.16 -9.86
C GLN A 38 8.97 23.52 -10.75
N LEU A 39 10.11 22.83 -10.59
CA LEU A 39 11.28 23.04 -11.43
C LEU A 39 10.97 22.79 -12.92
N TYR A 40 10.16 21.79 -13.25
CA TYR A 40 9.75 21.52 -14.62
C TYR A 40 8.66 22.46 -15.12
N LEU A 41 7.71 22.83 -14.27
CA LEU A 41 6.52 23.56 -14.68
C LEU A 41 6.69 25.08 -14.57
N GLN A 42 7.51 25.57 -13.61
CA GLN A 42 7.57 26.98 -13.20
C GLN A 42 9.02 27.49 -13.10
N LYS A 43 9.96 26.94 -13.87
CA LYS A 43 11.37 27.32 -13.77
C LYS A 43 11.61 28.82 -13.76
N ALA A 44 11.02 29.54 -14.72
CA ALA A 44 11.21 30.99 -14.85
C ALA A 44 10.67 31.75 -13.63
N ALA A 45 9.51 31.35 -13.08
CA ALA A 45 8.94 31.95 -11.89
C ALA A 45 9.81 31.69 -10.65
N LEU A 46 10.36 30.48 -10.51
CA LEU A 46 11.29 30.17 -9.41
C LEU A 46 12.58 30.98 -9.50
N GLU A 47 13.11 31.22 -10.71
CA GLU A 47 14.27 32.07 -10.96
C GLU A 47 13.99 33.54 -10.61
N GLU A 48 12.84 34.07 -11.02
CA GLU A 48 12.41 35.43 -10.73
C GLU A 48 12.22 35.67 -9.22
N MET A 49 11.68 34.69 -8.50
CA MET A 49 11.49 34.73 -7.04
C MET A 49 12.80 34.46 -6.26
N GLY A 50 13.90 34.09 -6.92
CA GLY A 50 15.18 33.77 -6.27
C GLY A 50 15.17 32.44 -5.51
N ILE A 51 14.21 31.56 -5.75
CA ILE A 51 14.06 30.26 -5.08
C ILE A 51 14.27 29.07 -6.03
N TYR A 52 14.96 29.30 -7.13
CA TYR A 52 15.28 28.28 -8.12
C TYR A 52 16.13 27.13 -7.57
N HIS A 53 17.09 27.43 -6.67
CA HIS A 53 17.91 26.40 -6.06
C HIS A 53 17.17 25.70 -4.92
N PHE A 54 17.35 24.38 -4.83
CA PHE A 54 16.65 23.55 -3.83
C PHE A 54 16.81 24.09 -2.40
N ASP A 55 18.00 24.50 -2.01
CA ASP A 55 18.24 25.01 -0.64
C ASP A 55 17.43 26.28 -0.35
N SER A 56 17.33 27.19 -1.32
CA SER A 56 16.51 28.40 -1.20
C SER A 56 15.03 28.07 -1.15
N TRP A 57 14.56 27.14 -1.98
CA TRP A 57 13.19 26.67 -1.98
C TRP A 57 12.85 25.97 -0.64
N ALA A 58 13.72 25.07 -0.20
CA ALA A 58 13.57 24.31 1.04
C ALA A 58 13.54 25.22 2.27
N ALA A 59 14.36 26.30 2.29
CA ALA A 59 14.35 27.29 3.37
C ALA A 59 13.02 28.06 3.48
N ASN A 60 12.31 28.24 2.36
CA ASN A 60 11.01 28.94 2.35
C ASN A 60 9.82 28.04 2.61
N PHE A 61 9.87 26.77 2.14
CA PHE A 61 8.70 25.90 2.11
C PHE A 61 8.85 24.60 2.88
N GLY A 62 9.99 24.38 3.52
CA GLY A 62 10.21 23.12 4.21
C GLY A 62 10.83 23.28 5.59
N GLU A 63 10.51 22.33 6.45
CA GLU A 63 11.03 22.22 7.81
C GLU A 63 11.62 20.83 8.01
N VAL A 64 12.82 20.78 8.58
CA VAL A 64 13.43 19.56 9.06
C VAL A 64 12.93 19.28 10.46
N THR A 65 12.19 18.20 10.62
CA THR A 65 11.76 17.75 11.95
C THR A 65 12.68 16.65 12.46
N THR A 66 13.00 16.70 13.74
CA THR A 66 13.76 15.64 14.40
C THR A 66 12.81 14.85 15.29
N ALA A 67 12.69 13.56 15.03
CA ALA A 67 11.86 12.64 15.79
C ALA A 67 12.71 11.52 16.39
N LEU A 68 12.26 11.03 17.54
CA LEU A 68 12.79 9.82 18.15
C LEU A 68 12.18 8.62 17.42
N GLU A 69 12.98 7.87 16.69
CA GLU A 69 12.56 6.69 15.95
C GLU A 69 13.14 5.44 16.57
N LEU A 70 12.35 4.36 16.52
CA LEU A 70 12.84 3.04 16.88
C LEU A 70 13.97 2.66 15.90
N THR A 71 15.03 2.05 16.42
CA THR A 71 16.08 1.51 15.57
C THR A 71 15.56 0.34 14.75
N VAL A 72 16.18 0.07 13.59
CA VAL A 72 15.71 -0.96 12.65
C VAL A 72 15.56 -2.33 13.30
N GLU A 73 16.43 -2.64 14.24
CA GLU A 73 16.45 -3.89 15.02
C GLU A 73 15.49 -3.89 16.22
N GLY A 74 14.81 -2.76 16.50
CA GLY A 74 13.87 -2.66 17.60
C GLY A 74 14.48 -2.61 19.01
N SER A 75 15.82 -2.62 19.12
CA SER A 75 16.53 -2.69 20.41
C SER A 75 16.75 -1.34 21.10
N GLY A 76 16.39 -0.23 20.44
CA GLY A 76 16.63 1.10 21.00
C GLY A 76 15.97 2.20 20.20
N PHE A 77 16.24 3.45 20.60
CA PHE A 77 15.73 4.64 19.93
C PHE A 77 16.89 5.50 19.44
N ARG A 78 16.68 6.17 18.30
CA ARG A 78 17.60 7.16 17.77
C ARG A 78 16.87 8.41 17.33
N PHE A 79 17.51 9.55 17.46
CA PHE A 79 17.04 10.78 16.83
C PHE A 79 17.36 10.75 15.34
N LYS A 80 16.33 11.01 14.52
CA LYS A 80 16.51 11.15 13.08
C LYS A 80 15.82 12.42 12.60
N SER A 81 16.60 13.25 11.91
CA SER A 81 16.11 14.45 11.28
C SER A 81 15.66 14.15 9.87
N ARG A 82 14.46 14.60 9.51
CA ARG A 82 13.87 14.42 8.17
C ARG A 82 13.29 15.73 7.68
N PHE A 83 13.47 16.02 6.40
CA PHE A 83 12.76 17.06 5.69
C PHE A 83 11.36 16.52 5.33
N ASN A 84 10.36 16.75 6.17
CA ASN A 84 9.07 16.07 6.07
C ASN A 84 7.86 16.92 6.44
N LYS A 85 8.04 18.22 6.64
CA LYS A 85 6.96 19.14 6.93
C LYS A 85 7.05 20.35 6.01
N PHE A 86 5.93 20.73 5.41
CA PHE A 86 5.81 21.98 4.67
C PHE A 86 5.57 23.14 5.64
N THR A 87 6.30 24.21 5.42
CA THR A 87 6.03 25.53 5.98
C THR A 87 5.46 26.42 4.87
N ASN A 88 4.78 27.50 5.26
CA ASN A 88 4.24 28.46 4.31
C ASN A 88 3.45 27.81 3.14
N LEU A 89 2.67 26.77 3.46
CA LEU A 89 1.90 25.98 2.48
C LEU A 89 0.94 26.85 1.66
N PRO A 90 0.24 27.87 2.20
CA PRO A 90 -0.63 28.73 1.39
C PRO A 90 0.09 29.41 0.25
N GLU A 91 1.30 29.95 0.49
CA GLU A 91 2.12 30.61 -0.54
C GLU A 91 2.58 29.61 -1.59
N LEU A 92 3.11 28.45 -1.15
CA LEU A 92 3.51 27.37 -2.04
C LEU A 92 2.37 26.96 -2.96
N MET A 93 1.17 26.80 -2.41
CA MET A 93 -0.02 26.40 -3.18
C MET A 93 -0.50 27.50 -4.12
N ASN A 94 -0.39 28.77 -3.74
CA ASN A 94 -0.72 29.89 -4.62
C ASN A 94 0.19 29.89 -5.85
N ILE A 95 1.51 29.78 -5.63
CA ILE A 95 2.49 29.69 -6.72
C ILE A 95 2.21 28.49 -7.61
N PHE A 96 1.94 27.31 -7.03
CA PHE A 96 1.71 26.09 -7.79
C PHE A 96 0.40 26.15 -8.62
N ARG A 97 -0.65 26.78 -8.10
CA ARG A 97 -1.94 26.94 -8.80
C ARG A 97 -1.87 27.81 -10.06
N GLU A 98 -0.80 28.58 -10.25
CA GLU A 98 -0.60 29.33 -11.49
C GLU A 98 -0.39 28.43 -12.70
N VAL A 99 0.11 27.21 -12.49
CA VAL A 99 0.42 26.23 -13.56
C VAL A 99 -0.31 24.91 -13.41
N ALA A 100 -0.99 24.69 -12.30
CA ALA A 100 -1.66 23.43 -11.99
C ALA A 100 -3.10 23.66 -11.51
N ASP A 101 -4.04 22.94 -12.09
CA ASP A 101 -5.38 22.80 -11.51
C ASP A 101 -5.35 21.67 -10.48
N VAL A 102 -5.51 22.03 -9.20
CA VAL A 102 -5.47 21.11 -8.06
C VAL A 102 -6.89 20.83 -7.60
N GLN A 103 -7.33 19.59 -7.80
CA GLN A 103 -8.60 19.08 -7.31
C GLN A 103 -8.37 18.12 -6.16
N THR A 104 -8.88 18.44 -4.98
CA THR A 104 -8.82 17.55 -3.80
C THR A 104 -10.06 16.66 -3.72
N ALA A 105 -10.01 15.59 -2.95
CA ALA A 105 -11.12 14.63 -2.84
C ALA A 105 -12.41 15.27 -2.30
N ASP A 106 -12.27 16.26 -1.41
CA ASP A 106 -13.36 17.03 -0.83
C ASP A 106 -13.97 18.08 -1.80
N MET A 107 -13.24 18.46 -2.85
CA MET A 107 -13.75 19.29 -3.95
C MET A 107 -14.52 18.46 -5.00
N LEU A 108 -14.33 17.15 -4.98
CA LEU A 108 -14.98 16.23 -5.89
C LEU A 108 -16.16 15.61 -5.12
N ASP A 109 -17.38 15.86 -5.57
CA ASP A 109 -18.58 15.20 -5.06
C ASP A 109 -18.59 13.73 -5.57
N LEU A 110 -17.72 12.91 -4.97
CA LEU A 110 -17.58 11.49 -5.29
C LEU A 110 -18.49 10.69 -4.37
N ASP A 111 -19.34 9.88 -4.97
CA ASP A 111 -20.14 8.90 -4.23
C ASP A 111 -19.22 7.77 -3.73
N VAL A 112 -18.72 7.95 -2.52
CA VAL A 112 -17.74 7.07 -1.88
C VAL A 112 -18.47 6.15 -0.91
N PRO A 113 -18.41 4.81 -1.08
CA PRO A 113 -19.01 3.89 -0.14
C PRO A 113 -18.38 4.05 1.25
N ALA A 114 -19.21 4.19 2.27
CA ALA A 114 -18.75 4.31 3.63
C ALA A 114 -18.11 3.00 4.12
N LEU A 115 -17.00 3.12 4.84
CA LEU A 115 -16.39 1.97 5.51
C LEU A 115 -17.28 1.49 6.66
N ARG A 116 -17.40 0.18 6.86
CA ARG A 116 -18.04 -0.38 8.03
C ARG A 116 -17.35 0.12 9.31
N GLY A 117 -18.07 0.85 10.16
CA GLY A 117 -17.50 1.49 11.35
C GLY A 117 -16.66 2.74 11.09
N GLY A 118 -16.68 3.31 9.88
CA GLY A 118 -16.05 4.58 9.52
C GLY A 118 -14.53 4.58 9.40
N LYS A 119 -13.87 3.44 9.64
CA LYS A 119 -12.40 3.29 9.57
C LYS A 119 -12.00 1.86 9.18
N PRO A 120 -10.78 1.68 8.64
CA PRO A 120 -10.23 0.33 8.41
C PRO A 120 -10.16 -0.49 9.70
N ILE A 121 -10.38 -1.78 9.58
CA ILE A 121 -10.24 -2.74 10.69
C ILE A 121 -8.78 -3.20 10.72
N ILE A 122 -8.11 -2.97 11.86
CA ILE A 122 -6.76 -3.47 12.09
C ILE A 122 -6.89 -4.82 12.78
N VAL A 123 -6.29 -5.85 12.17
CA VAL A 123 -6.24 -7.20 12.73
C VAL A 123 -4.80 -7.50 13.15
N GLU A 124 -4.59 -7.70 14.44
CA GLU A 124 -3.28 -7.94 15.02
C GLU A 124 -3.04 -9.45 15.20
N SER A 125 -1.80 -9.89 14.97
CA SER A 125 -1.35 -11.25 15.24
C SER A 125 -0.18 -11.22 16.24
N GLU A 126 -0.23 -12.13 17.22
CA GLU A 126 0.86 -12.25 18.19
C GLU A 126 2.02 -13.08 17.63
N PRO A 127 3.27 -12.64 17.86
CA PRO A 127 4.43 -13.40 17.45
C PRO A 127 4.54 -14.68 18.27
N ASP A 128 4.68 -15.82 17.62
CA ASP A 128 4.95 -17.08 18.26
C ASP A 128 6.41 -17.20 18.76
N TRP A 129 6.75 -18.35 19.33
CA TRP A 129 8.08 -18.61 19.83
C TRP A 129 9.16 -18.58 18.74
N TYR A 130 8.84 -19.04 17.53
CA TYR A 130 9.78 -19.09 16.41
C TYR A 130 10.10 -17.68 15.90
N VAL A 131 9.09 -16.85 15.71
CA VAL A 131 9.25 -15.45 15.32
C VAL A 131 10.11 -14.70 16.37
N LYS A 132 9.86 -14.92 17.67
CA LYS A 132 10.65 -14.30 18.74
C LYS A 132 12.13 -14.71 18.67
N GLN A 133 12.41 -15.99 18.44
CA GLN A 133 13.78 -16.49 18.30
C GLN A 133 14.51 -15.88 17.09
N VAL A 134 13.84 -15.77 15.94
CA VAL A 134 14.41 -15.12 14.75
C VAL A 134 14.66 -13.64 14.99
N MET A 135 13.76 -12.95 15.70
CA MET A 135 13.96 -11.55 16.08
C MET A 135 15.19 -11.35 17.00
N GLU A 136 15.44 -12.24 17.95
CA GLU A 136 16.66 -12.21 18.77
C GLU A 136 17.93 -12.37 17.90
N ASN A 137 17.88 -13.23 16.89
CA ASN A 137 18.97 -13.36 15.91
C ASN A 137 19.18 -12.06 15.12
N PHE A 138 18.12 -11.36 14.69
CA PHE A 138 18.25 -10.07 14.03
C PHE A 138 18.91 -9.02 14.91
N VAL A 139 18.57 -8.98 16.20
CA VAL A 139 19.23 -8.09 17.16
C VAL A 139 20.72 -8.40 17.26
N ALA A 140 21.11 -9.66 17.42
CA ALA A 140 22.51 -10.07 17.47
C ALA A 140 23.28 -9.75 16.19
N ARG A 141 22.67 -9.92 15.02
CA ARG A 141 23.27 -9.53 13.73
C ARG A 141 23.46 -8.02 13.64
N ALA A 142 22.47 -7.24 14.06
CA ALA A 142 22.53 -5.79 14.05
C ALA A 142 23.66 -5.26 14.96
N GLU A 143 23.88 -5.86 16.13
CA GLU A 143 24.97 -5.52 17.03
C GLU A 143 26.34 -5.83 16.42
N ARG A 144 26.50 -6.96 15.73
CA ARG A 144 27.73 -7.30 15.02
C ARG A 144 28.04 -6.31 13.91
N ILE A 145 27.03 -5.91 13.12
CA ILE A 145 27.19 -4.91 12.06
C ILE A 145 27.62 -3.56 12.66
N ARG A 146 27.05 -3.13 13.77
CA ARG A 146 27.45 -1.89 14.46
C ARG A 146 28.87 -1.94 14.97
N GLY A 147 29.33 -3.10 15.41
CA GLY A 147 30.70 -3.32 15.86
C GLY A 147 31.74 -3.25 14.74
N GLY A 148 31.34 -3.12 13.46
CA GLY A 148 32.21 -2.99 12.31
C GLY A 148 32.94 -4.27 11.90
N GLY A 149 32.50 -5.44 12.43
CA GLY A 149 33.14 -6.74 12.18
C GLY A 149 32.55 -7.56 11.04
N VAL A 150 31.65 -6.98 10.22
CA VAL A 150 30.91 -7.68 9.16
C VAL A 150 31.08 -6.95 7.85
N ASP A 151 31.44 -7.68 6.79
CA ASP A 151 31.47 -7.11 5.45
C ASP A 151 30.03 -6.75 4.99
N PRO A 152 29.77 -5.52 4.51
CA PRO A 152 28.44 -5.11 4.05
C PRO A 152 27.86 -5.97 2.94
N SER A 153 28.67 -6.72 2.19
CA SER A 153 28.22 -7.67 1.18
C SER A 153 27.68 -8.98 1.79
N GLU A 154 28.17 -9.36 2.97
CA GLU A 154 27.71 -10.55 3.70
C GLU A 154 26.43 -10.26 4.47
N ASP A 155 26.44 -9.18 5.27
CA ASP A 155 25.26 -8.77 6.07
C ASP A 155 25.23 -7.25 6.27
N ASN A 156 24.01 -6.69 6.27
CA ASN A 156 23.79 -5.26 6.43
C ASN A 156 22.38 -4.96 6.94
N PHE A 157 22.16 -3.72 7.42
CA PHE A 157 20.85 -3.32 7.94
C PHE A 157 19.71 -3.40 6.92
N LEU A 158 19.98 -3.22 5.62
CA LEU A 158 18.95 -3.34 4.58
C LEU A 158 18.48 -4.79 4.46
N LYS A 159 19.41 -5.74 4.52
CA LYS A 159 19.10 -7.19 4.51
C LYS A 159 18.27 -7.58 5.74
N ILE A 160 18.69 -7.15 6.94
CA ILE A 160 17.91 -7.37 8.17
C ILE A 160 16.50 -6.78 8.05
N THR A 161 16.37 -5.54 7.55
CA THR A 161 15.06 -4.89 7.36
C THR A 161 14.17 -5.66 6.40
N HIS A 162 14.74 -6.15 5.30
CA HIS A 162 14.01 -6.96 4.32
C HIS A 162 13.53 -8.27 4.95
N GLU A 163 14.42 -9.01 5.60
CA GLU A 163 14.10 -10.27 6.27
C GLU A 163 13.08 -10.07 7.41
N ALA A 164 13.19 -8.97 8.18
CA ALA A 164 12.21 -8.64 9.21
C ALA A 164 10.81 -8.36 8.64
N ARG A 165 10.74 -7.73 7.46
CA ARG A 165 9.48 -7.54 6.74
C ARG A 165 8.88 -8.87 6.28
N LEU A 166 9.70 -9.79 5.78
CA LEU A 166 9.27 -11.15 5.43
C LEU A 166 8.75 -11.89 6.67
N LEU A 167 9.55 -11.89 7.77
CA LEU A 167 9.19 -12.51 9.05
C LEU A 167 7.88 -11.97 9.61
N GLY A 168 7.69 -10.66 9.58
CA GLY A 168 6.46 -10.00 10.04
C GLY A 168 5.23 -10.31 9.17
N THR A 169 5.42 -10.94 8.01
CA THR A 169 4.34 -11.44 7.16
C THR A 169 4.10 -12.92 7.40
N ASP A 170 5.15 -13.74 7.21
CA ASP A 170 5.13 -15.17 7.54
C ASP A 170 6.56 -15.71 7.64
N ALA A 171 6.87 -16.47 8.68
CA ALA A 171 8.21 -17.01 8.91
C ALA A 171 8.70 -17.95 7.80
N ARG A 172 7.78 -18.64 7.12
CA ARG A 172 8.08 -19.55 5.99
C ARG A 172 8.63 -18.85 4.75
N LEU A 173 8.54 -17.51 4.68
CA LEU A 173 9.19 -16.71 3.64
C LEU A 173 10.72 -16.61 3.83
N ILE A 174 11.22 -16.87 5.03
CA ILE A 174 12.64 -16.88 5.36
C ILE A 174 13.16 -18.32 5.48
N ASP A 175 12.40 -19.13 6.17
CA ASP A 175 12.71 -20.53 6.42
C ASP A 175 11.48 -21.40 6.10
N LYS A 176 11.55 -22.14 5.01
CA LYS A 176 10.44 -22.98 4.54
C LYS A 176 9.99 -24.04 5.57
N ASP A 177 10.91 -24.44 6.47
CA ASP A 177 10.66 -25.44 7.50
C ASP A 177 10.11 -24.78 8.81
N ALA A 178 9.92 -23.47 8.82
CA ALA A 178 9.30 -22.77 9.94
C ALA A 178 7.88 -23.29 10.21
N PRO A 179 7.48 -23.42 11.48
CA PRO A 179 6.14 -23.90 11.83
C PRO A 179 5.07 -22.91 11.35
N ASN A 180 3.92 -23.45 10.92
CA ASN A 180 2.74 -22.64 10.66
C ASN A 180 2.21 -22.11 12.00
N ASN A 181 2.08 -20.79 12.13
CA ASN A 181 1.45 -20.17 13.28
C ASN A 181 -0.08 -20.12 13.05
N PRO A 182 -0.91 -20.87 13.80
CA PRO A 182 -2.36 -20.86 13.62
C PRO A 182 -2.99 -19.47 13.80
N ASP A 183 -2.44 -18.66 14.72
CA ASP A 183 -2.85 -17.27 14.96
C ASP A 183 -2.07 -16.26 14.11
N GLY A 184 -1.30 -16.75 13.14
CA GLY A 184 -0.48 -15.94 12.27
C GLY A 184 -1.30 -15.11 11.28
N LYS A 185 -0.68 -14.10 10.73
CA LYS A 185 -1.29 -13.12 9.83
C LYS A 185 -2.03 -13.76 8.66
N LEU A 186 -1.42 -14.72 7.96
CA LEU A 186 -2.03 -15.35 6.80
C LEU A 186 -3.28 -16.16 7.15
N ASN A 187 -3.28 -16.84 8.30
CA ASN A 187 -4.44 -17.58 8.78
C ASN A 187 -5.60 -16.63 9.13
N LYS A 188 -5.30 -15.49 9.77
CA LYS A 188 -6.30 -14.45 10.05
C LYS A 188 -6.86 -13.81 8.78
N VAL A 189 -6.02 -13.60 7.76
CA VAL A 189 -6.50 -13.14 6.44
C VAL A 189 -7.45 -14.17 5.85
N ALA A 190 -7.07 -15.44 5.80
CA ALA A 190 -7.90 -16.51 5.24
C ALA A 190 -9.25 -16.64 5.98
N GLU A 191 -9.22 -16.57 7.32
CA GLU A 191 -10.43 -16.58 8.14
C GLU A 191 -11.35 -15.40 7.85
N ASN A 192 -10.79 -14.19 7.73
CA ASN A 192 -11.58 -12.99 7.41
C ASN A 192 -12.18 -13.06 6.01
N VAL A 193 -11.42 -13.53 5.02
CA VAL A 193 -11.92 -13.75 3.65
C VAL A 193 -13.07 -14.76 3.65
N TRP A 194 -12.89 -15.90 4.33
CA TRP A 194 -13.93 -16.92 4.45
C TRP A 194 -15.18 -16.39 5.13
N ARG A 195 -15.03 -15.63 6.21
CA ARG A 195 -16.15 -15.04 6.95
C ARG A 195 -16.98 -14.08 6.08
N GLU A 196 -16.35 -13.23 5.30
CA GLU A 196 -17.08 -12.33 4.39
C GLU A 196 -17.65 -13.08 3.17
N TYR A 197 -17.00 -14.17 2.74
CA TYR A 197 -17.54 -15.06 1.71
C TYR A 197 -18.83 -15.76 2.18
N GLU A 198 -18.84 -16.33 3.38
CA GLU A 198 -20.02 -16.99 3.97
C GLU A 198 -21.18 -16.02 4.16
N LYS A 199 -20.93 -14.80 4.64
CA LYS A 199 -21.96 -13.76 4.75
C LYS A 199 -22.59 -13.46 3.38
N GLY A 200 -21.77 -13.27 2.34
CA GLY A 200 -22.27 -13.02 1.01
C GLY A 200 -23.16 -14.14 0.49
N ASN A 201 -22.75 -15.39 0.70
CA ASN A 201 -23.54 -16.56 0.29
C ASN A 201 -24.88 -16.67 1.07
N ALA A 202 -24.85 -16.43 2.39
CA ALA A 202 -26.06 -16.49 3.24
C ALA A 202 -27.08 -15.42 2.84
N ASP A 203 -26.63 -14.23 2.45
CA ASP A 203 -27.49 -13.12 2.04
C ASP A 203 -27.90 -13.20 0.56
N GLY A 204 -27.41 -14.21 -0.18
CA GLY A 204 -27.66 -14.36 -1.62
C GLY A 204 -26.99 -13.28 -2.49
N HIS A 205 -25.96 -12.61 -1.96
CA HIS A 205 -25.26 -11.54 -2.65
C HIS A 205 -24.02 -12.03 -3.37
N ILE A 206 -23.80 -11.50 -4.56
CA ILE A 206 -22.53 -11.69 -5.29
C ILE A 206 -21.51 -10.75 -4.67
N GLY A 207 -20.79 -11.21 -3.63
CA GLY A 207 -19.69 -10.44 -3.02
C GLY A 207 -18.33 -10.86 -3.59
N CYS A 208 -17.48 -9.90 -3.98
CA CYS A 208 -16.09 -10.19 -4.33
C CYS A 208 -15.13 -9.51 -3.34
N GLN A 209 -13.93 -10.07 -3.22
CA GLN A 209 -12.93 -9.63 -2.27
C GLN A 209 -11.56 -9.50 -2.96
N LEU A 210 -10.76 -8.53 -2.53
CA LEU A 210 -9.38 -8.34 -2.99
C LEU A 210 -8.41 -8.63 -1.85
N ILE A 211 -7.35 -9.37 -2.14
CA ILE A 211 -6.24 -9.60 -1.21
C ILE A 211 -4.98 -9.02 -1.85
N PHE A 212 -4.35 -8.08 -1.15
CA PHE A 212 -3.13 -7.42 -1.59
C PHE A 212 -1.92 -7.96 -0.85
N SER A 213 -0.94 -8.48 -1.61
CA SER A 213 0.38 -8.84 -1.09
C SER A 213 1.45 -8.55 -2.13
N ASP A 214 2.41 -7.69 -1.76
CA ASP A 214 3.59 -7.38 -2.57
C ASP A 214 4.73 -8.35 -2.25
N ILE A 215 4.60 -9.12 -1.17
CA ILE A 215 5.54 -10.11 -0.67
C ILE A 215 5.02 -11.51 -1.00
N GLY A 216 5.94 -12.47 -1.16
CA GLY A 216 5.58 -13.88 -1.37
C GLY A 216 4.75 -14.13 -2.63
N THR A 217 4.99 -13.34 -3.68
CA THR A 217 4.34 -13.49 -4.99
C THR A 217 4.72 -14.80 -5.67
N PRO A 218 3.86 -15.37 -6.54
CA PRO A 218 4.15 -16.59 -7.28
C PRO A 218 5.44 -16.52 -8.10
N GLY A 219 6.17 -17.61 -8.19
CA GLY A 219 7.37 -17.72 -9.00
C GLY A 219 7.82 -19.18 -9.15
N PRO A 220 8.54 -19.53 -10.26
CA PRO A 220 8.86 -20.93 -10.59
C PRO A 220 9.79 -21.61 -9.60
N ASP A 221 10.63 -20.84 -8.89
CA ASP A 221 11.67 -21.38 -8.01
C ASP A 221 11.38 -21.15 -6.51
N LYS A 222 10.10 -20.99 -6.16
CA LYS A 222 9.70 -20.70 -4.77
C LYS A 222 8.99 -21.91 -4.17
N ASP A 223 9.55 -22.45 -3.10
CA ASP A 223 8.96 -23.55 -2.34
C ASP A 223 7.71 -23.12 -1.57
N PHE A 224 7.64 -21.86 -1.14
CA PHE A 224 6.52 -21.28 -0.42
C PHE A 224 6.15 -19.93 -1.02
N THR A 225 4.86 -19.73 -1.31
CA THR A 225 4.29 -18.43 -1.68
C THR A 225 3.06 -18.13 -0.85
N ILE A 226 2.85 -16.84 -0.55
CA ILE A 226 1.64 -16.39 0.17
C ILE A 226 0.38 -16.69 -0.66
N TYR A 227 0.48 -16.54 -1.96
CA TYR A 227 -0.64 -16.73 -2.88
C TYR A 227 -1.14 -18.17 -2.91
N ASP A 228 -0.21 -19.12 -3.04
CA ASP A 228 -0.56 -20.56 -3.06
C ASP A 228 -1.10 -20.97 -1.69
N TYR A 229 -0.44 -20.56 -0.60
CA TYR A 229 -0.89 -20.86 0.75
C TYR A 229 -2.30 -20.33 1.03
N LEU A 230 -2.58 -19.07 0.70
CA LEU A 230 -3.92 -18.49 0.89
C LEU A 230 -4.95 -19.23 0.04
N LYS A 231 -4.65 -19.52 -1.22
CA LYS A 231 -5.54 -20.27 -2.11
C LYS A 231 -5.88 -21.64 -1.54
N GLU A 232 -4.86 -22.41 -1.13
CA GLU A 232 -5.04 -23.75 -0.56
C GLU A 232 -5.87 -23.68 0.74
N THR A 233 -5.57 -22.72 1.62
CA THR A 233 -6.32 -22.54 2.88
C THR A 233 -7.78 -22.16 2.62
N LEU A 234 -8.04 -21.28 1.67
CA LEU A 234 -9.41 -20.87 1.31
C LEU A 234 -10.19 -22.03 0.68
N ILE A 235 -9.54 -22.89 -0.11
CA ILE A 235 -10.16 -24.11 -0.63
C ILE A 235 -10.50 -25.08 0.52
N GLN A 236 -9.62 -25.24 1.51
CA GLN A 236 -9.86 -26.05 2.70
C GLN A 236 -11.05 -25.51 3.51
N TYR A 237 -11.27 -24.20 3.53
CA TYR A 237 -12.46 -23.57 4.14
C TYR A 237 -13.74 -23.74 3.32
N GLY A 238 -13.67 -24.29 2.10
CA GLY A 238 -14.81 -24.59 1.25
C GLY A 238 -15.08 -23.60 0.13
N ILE A 239 -14.19 -22.64 -0.13
CA ILE A 239 -14.30 -21.75 -1.30
C ILE A 239 -13.87 -22.52 -2.55
N PRO A 240 -14.71 -22.62 -3.60
CA PRO A 240 -14.36 -23.31 -4.83
C PRO A 240 -13.10 -22.74 -5.49
N SER A 241 -12.19 -23.59 -5.94
CA SER A 241 -10.93 -23.19 -6.56
C SER A 241 -11.11 -22.33 -7.81
N ASP A 242 -12.20 -22.51 -8.53
CA ASP A 242 -12.56 -21.73 -9.72
C ASP A 242 -13.08 -20.34 -9.39
N GLU A 243 -13.47 -20.08 -8.14
CA GLU A 243 -13.85 -18.74 -7.67
C GLU A 243 -12.66 -17.90 -7.19
N ILE A 244 -11.47 -18.50 -7.03
CA ILE A 244 -10.23 -17.82 -6.63
C ILE A 244 -9.34 -17.58 -7.85
N ALA A 245 -8.74 -16.40 -7.95
CA ALA A 245 -7.85 -16.05 -9.05
C ALA A 245 -6.62 -15.28 -8.56
N PHE A 246 -5.53 -15.41 -9.31
CA PHE A 246 -4.33 -14.59 -9.16
C PHE A 246 -4.24 -13.57 -10.30
N ILE A 247 -3.97 -12.31 -9.99
CA ILE A 247 -3.73 -11.29 -11.04
C ILE A 247 -2.51 -11.64 -11.89
N HIS A 248 -1.55 -12.39 -11.34
CA HIS A 248 -0.33 -12.79 -12.02
C HIS A 248 -0.55 -13.79 -13.15
N ASP A 249 -1.68 -14.48 -13.18
CA ASP A 249 -2.06 -15.40 -14.24
C ASP A 249 -2.51 -14.63 -15.50
N ALA A 250 -3.01 -13.40 -15.34
CA ALA A 250 -3.38 -12.53 -16.43
C ALA A 250 -2.17 -11.72 -16.93
N LYS A 251 -1.49 -12.24 -17.95
CA LYS A 251 -0.24 -11.67 -18.50
C LYS A 251 -0.45 -10.51 -19.45
N THR A 252 -1.61 -10.42 -20.07
CA THR A 252 -1.97 -9.37 -21.04
C THR A 252 -3.11 -8.52 -20.52
N ASP A 253 -3.25 -7.31 -21.05
CA ASP A 253 -4.34 -6.40 -20.68
C ASP A 253 -5.72 -7.01 -20.99
N ALA A 254 -5.86 -7.70 -22.12
CA ALA A 254 -7.09 -8.40 -22.50
C ALA A 254 -7.45 -9.52 -21.49
N GLN A 255 -6.45 -10.25 -20.97
CA GLN A 255 -6.68 -11.26 -19.93
C GLN A 255 -7.06 -10.62 -18.59
N ARG A 256 -6.47 -9.47 -18.25
CA ARG A 256 -6.85 -8.69 -17.05
C ARG A 256 -8.28 -8.17 -17.15
N ASP A 257 -8.66 -7.62 -18.29
CA ASP A 257 -10.03 -7.15 -18.53
C ASP A 257 -11.06 -8.28 -18.45
N ALA A 258 -10.72 -9.46 -18.98
CA ALA A 258 -11.56 -10.66 -18.87
C ALA A 258 -11.71 -11.11 -17.41
N LEU A 259 -10.61 -11.14 -16.64
CA LEU A 259 -10.61 -11.47 -15.22
C LEU A 259 -11.46 -10.49 -14.41
N PHE A 260 -11.32 -9.19 -14.65
CA PHE A 260 -12.13 -8.16 -13.97
C PHE A 260 -13.63 -8.27 -14.34
N LYS A 261 -13.93 -8.68 -15.58
CA LYS A 261 -15.30 -8.99 -15.98
C LYS A 261 -15.86 -10.18 -15.22
N GLU A 262 -15.06 -11.24 -15.01
CA GLU A 262 -15.46 -12.39 -14.21
C GLU A 262 -15.70 -12.01 -12.74
N MET A 263 -14.90 -11.09 -12.17
CA MET A 263 -15.15 -10.52 -10.84
C MET A 263 -16.47 -9.74 -10.79
N ARG A 264 -16.72 -8.87 -11.77
CA ARG A 264 -17.98 -8.10 -11.85
C ARG A 264 -19.24 -8.95 -12.05
N THR A 265 -19.11 -10.12 -12.63
CA THR A 265 -20.22 -11.06 -12.82
C THR A 265 -20.38 -12.07 -11.68
N GLY A 266 -19.49 -12.04 -10.68
CA GLY A 266 -19.49 -12.94 -9.55
C GLY A 266 -19.01 -14.36 -9.84
N LYS A 267 -18.45 -14.61 -11.03
CA LYS A 267 -17.83 -15.88 -11.39
C LYS A 267 -16.52 -16.09 -10.59
N LYS A 268 -15.77 -15.01 -10.36
CA LYS A 268 -14.64 -14.98 -9.45
C LYS A 268 -15.02 -14.14 -8.24
N LYS A 269 -14.76 -14.66 -7.05
CA LYS A 269 -15.13 -14.00 -5.79
C LYS A 269 -13.91 -13.52 -4.99
N VAL A 270 -12.75 -14.14 -5.18
CA VAL A 270 -11.51 -13.76 -4.50
C VAL A 270 -10.41 -13.53 -5.52
N LEU A 271 -9.83 -12.33 -5.52
CA LEU A 271 -8.68 -11.98 -6.34
C LEU A 271 -7.49 -11.67 -5.44
N ILE A 272 -6.39 -12.39 -5.63
CA ILE A 272 -5.13 -12.17 -4.94
C ILE A 272 -4.16 -11.47 -5.90
N GLY A 273 -3.60 -10.33 -5.48
CA GLY A 273 -2.73 -9.53 -6.33
C GLY A 273 -1.77 -8.63 -5.60
N SER A 274 -0.76 -8.13 -6.32
CA SER A 274 0.14 -7.10 -5.81
C SER A 274 -0.47 -5.70 -5.97
N THR A 275 0.01 -4.78 -5.15
CA THR A 275 -0.34 -3.37 -5.20
C THR A 275 -0.19 -2.77 -6.59
N ASP A 276 0.92 -3.04 -7.27
CA ASP A 276 1.19 -2.49 -8.60
C ASP A 276 0.23 -3.02 -9.67
N LYS A 277 -0.19 -4.28 -9.58
CA LYS A 277 -1.04 -4.92 -10.58
C LYS A 277 -2.54 -4.76 -10.31
N CYS A 278 -2.93 -4.60 -9.06
CA CYS A 278 -4.32 -4.46 -8.63
C CYS A 278 -4.65 -3.09 -8.04
N GLY A 279 -3.67 -2.18 -7.88
CA GLY A 279 -3.88 -0.90 -7.19
C GLY A 279 -4.43 0.21 -8.08
N THR A 280 -4.18 0.16 -9.38
CA THR A 280 -4.63 1.20 -10.33
C THR A 280 -5.35 0.57 -11.51
N GLY A 281 -6.46 1.19 -11.92
CA GLY A 281 -7.21 0.77 -13.12
C GLY A 281 -8.04 -0.50 -12.96
N VAL A 282 -8.14 -1.05 -11.75
CA VAL A 282 -8.96 -2.23 -11.46
C VAL A 282 -10.41 -1.83 -11.32
N ASN A 283 -11.24 -2.26 -12.26
CA ASN A 283 -12.68 -2.01 -12.23
C ASN A 283 -13.44 -3.29 -11.77
N VAL A 284 -13.40 -3.56 -10.46
CA VAL A 284 -14.10 -4.70 -9.82
C VAL A 284 -15.07 -4.26 -8.73
N GLN A 285 -15.30 -2.96 -8.62
CA GLN A 285 -15.99 -2.34 -7.49
C GLN A 285 -17.46 -2.75 -7.34
N THR A 286 -18.12 -3.14 -8.43
CA THR A 286 -19.58 -3.39 -8.46
C THR A 286 -20.07 -4.36 -7.37
N HIS A 287 -19.24 -5.34 -7.03
CA HIS A 287 -19.56 -6.33 -6.01
C HIS A 287 -18.50 -6.45 -4.91
N LEU A 288 -17.60 -5.45 -4.82
CA LEU A 288 -16.52 -5.48 -3.84
C LEU A 288 -17.05 -5.28 -2.43
N VAL A 289 -16.90 -6.29 -1.58
CA VAL A 289 -17.37 -6.29 -0.18
C VAL A 289 -16.24 -6.13 0.83
N ALA A 290 -15.01 -6.55 0.49
CA ALA A 290 -13.86 -6.42 1.38
C ALA A 290 -12.55 -6.32 0.62
N MET A 291 -11.57 -5.64 1.23
CA MET A 291 -10.17 -5.62 0.81
C MET A 291 -9.28 -5.97 2.00
N HIS A 292 -8.32 -6.84 1.76
CA HIS A 292 -7.38 -7.34 2.76
C HIS A 292 -5.97 -6.97 2.36
N HIS A 293 -5.26 -6.26 3.22
CA HIS A 293 -3.84 -5.92 3.04
C HIS A 293 -2.99 -6.82 3.91
N VAL A 294 -2.24 -7.72 3.28
CA VAL A 294 -1.36 -8.67 3.96
C VAL A 294 -0.08 -8.00 4.42
N ASP A 295 0.45 -7.10 3.60
CA ASP A 295 1.65 -6.33 3.91
C ASP A 295 1.42 -4.82 3.74
N CYS A 296 2.34 -4.04 4.30
CA CYS A 296 2.30 -2.58 4.18
C CYS A 296 3.18 -2.15 3.01
N PRO A 297 2.65 -1.47 2.00
CA PRO A 297 3.46 -0.93 0.92
C PRO A 297 4.41 0.16 1.43
N TRP A 298 5.55 0.33 0.76
CA TRP A 298 6.56 1.33 1.12
C TRP A 298 6.09 2.77 0.99
N LYS A 299 5.14 3.02 0.10
CA LYS A 299 4.61 4.35 -0.18
C LYS A 299 3.25 4.53 0.51
N PRO A 300 3.10 5.52 1.40
CA PRO A 300 1.81 5.82 2.03
C PRO A 300 0.68 6.10 1.02
N SER A 301 1.02 6.71 -0.12
CA SER A 301 0.08 6.97 -1.21
C SER A 301 -0.53 5.69 -1.80
N SER A 302 0.21 4.58 -1.81
CA SER A 302 -0.30 3.30 -2.30
C SER A 302 -1.49 2.81 -1.48
N VAL A 303 -1.49 3.00 -0.15
CA VAL A 303 -2.64 2.69 0.72
C VAL A 303 -3.84 3.61 0.40
N GLY A 304 -3.59 4.90 0.19
CA GLY A 304 -4.63 5.86 -0.18
C GLY A 304 -5.27 5.57 -1.55
N HIS A 305 -4.50 5.09 -2.52
CA HIS A 305 -5.02 4.69 -3.83
C HIS A 305 -6.05 3.56 -3.73
N PHE A 306 -5.83 2.57 -2.88
CA PHE A 306 -6.78 1.47 -2.69
C PHE A 306 -8.11 1.96 -2.14
N LEU A 307 -8.08 2.79 -1.11
CA LEU A 307 -9.29 3.37 -0.53
C LEU A 307 -10.08 4.19 -1.57
N ARG A 308 -9.40 4.76 -2.57
CA ARG A 308 -10.02 5.56 -3.65
C ARG A 308 -10.47 4.74 -4.86
N THR A 309 -9.81 3.63 -5.17
CA THR A 309 -10.25 2.73 -6.25
C THR A 309 -11.64 2.16 -5.96
N VAL A 310 -12.02 2.09 -4.68
CA VAL A 310 -13.36 1.70 -4.23
C VAL A 310 -14.39 2.82 -4.41
N HIS A 311 -13.94 4.06 -4.64
CA HIS A 311 -14.77 5.25 -4.66
C HIS A 311 -15.65 5.47 -5.90
N THR A 312 -15.67 4.58 -6.87
CA THR A 312 -16.38 4.81 -8.14
C THR A 312 -17.54 3.82 -8.35
N CYS A 313 -18.30 3.46 -7.34
CA CYS A 313 -19.40 2.52 -7.52
C CYS A 313 -20.73 2.96 -6.96
N TYR A 314 -21.68 2.78 -7.82
CA TYR A 314 -23.11 3.05 -7.80
C TYR A 314 -23.82 2.90 -6.44
N PRO A 315 -24.81 3.79 -6.17
CA PRO A 315 -25.60 3.76 -4.95
C PRO A 315 -26.74 2.77 -5.07
N PHE A 316 -26.48 1.47 -4.90
CA PHE A 316 -27.57 0.53 -4.68
C PHE A 316 -27.27 -0.40 -3.52
N LEU A 317 -27.93 -0.08 -2.39
CA LEU A 317 -28.40 -1.00 -1.35
C LEU A 317 -27.41 -2.07 -0.87
N PHE A 318 -26.34 -1.72 -0.12
CA PHE A 318 -25.78 -2.70 0.82
C PHE A 318 -24.92 -2.06 1.91
N SER A 319 -24.92 -2.69 3.07
CA SER A 319 -24.02 -2.40 4.21
C SER A 319 -22.58 -2.16 3.76
N ALA A 320 -22.00 -1.07 4.22
CA ALA A 320 -20.66 -0.62 3.90
C ALA A 320 -19.60 -1.74 3.82
N PRO A 321 -18.73 -1.76 2.80
CA PRO A 321 -17.68 -2.76 2.69
C PRO A 321 -16.77 -2.77 3.93
N ALA A 322 -16.36 -3.96 4.35
CA ALA A 322 -15.42 -4.13 5.44
C ALA A 322 -14.00 -4.10 4.87
N PHE A 323 -13.17 -3.17 5.34
CA PHE A 323 -11.74 -3.16 5.02
C PHE A 323 -10.98 -3.72 6.22
N ALA A 324 -10.23 -4.78 6.00
CA ALA A 324 -9.27 -5.32 6.95
C ALA A 324 -7.86 -4.98 6.50
N LEU A 325 -7.15 -4.20 7.31
CA LEU A 325 -5.70 -4.07 7.27
C LEU A 325 -5.15 -5.07 8.28
N VAL A 326 -4.43 -6.06 7.83
CA VAL A 326 -3.79 -7.09 8.66
C VAL A 326 -2.32 -6.76 8.83
#